data_d710f6444415216ecefef31aa255bf33
#
_entry.id   d710f6444415216ecefef31aa255bf33
#
_cell.length_a   1.000
_cell.length_b   1.000
_cell.length_c   1.000
_cell.angle_alpha   90.00
_cell.angle_beta   90.00
_cell.angle_gamma   90.00
#
_symmetry.space_group_name_H-M   'P 1'
#
loop_
_entity.id
_entity.type
_entity.pdbx_description
1 polymer ?
#
loop_
_entity_poly.entity_id
_entity_poly.type
_entity_poly.pdbx_seq_one_letter_code
_entity_poly.pdbx_strand_id
1 'polypeptide(L)'
;AIAQGLRGQLKAFDAVTQGLLNAKGVGNVALAGAAGISDLLGDIRAKLTELSNGGITTQQRNILLADFNSLVSQAANFVVNSTFNGITLLTGATNINTLSNLQSGTLSLTAQTNVGVQIRSIAGATIGTATNAQSVIALQFSNVQSVVNAALGTLGAEVRALNLQTTFLDKIRDATS
;
A
#
# COMPACT_ATOMS: atom_id res chain seq x y z
N ALA A 1 -26.37 -33.16 20.79
CA ALA A 1 -26.83 -32.27 19.71
C ALA A 1 -26.41 -30.83 19.94
N ILE A 2 -26.65 -30.27 21.11
CA ILE A 2 -26.26 -28.87 21.43
C ILE A 2 -24.73 -28.74 21.42
N ALA A 3 -24.01 -29.66 22.00
CA ALA A 3 -22.56 -29.67 22.04
C ALA A 3 -21.93 -29.75 20.64
N GLN A 4 -22.54 -30.52 19.72
CA GLN A 4 -22.09 -30.58 18.34
C GLN A 4 -22.37 -29.28 17.59
N GLY A 5 -23.53 -28.65 17.85
CA GLY A 5 -23.87 -27.35 17.27
C GLY A 5 -22.91 -26.27 17.71
N LEU A 6 -22.56 -26.22 19.01
CA LEU A 6 -21.57 -25.27 19.54
C LEU A 6 -20.18 -25.50 18.97
N ARG A 7 -19.74 -26.75 18.86
CA ARG A 7 -18.45 -27.08 18.25
C ARG A 7 -18.39 -26.67 16.78
N GLY A 8 -19.49 -26.89 16.05
CA GLY A 8 -19.60 -26.44 14.67
C GLY A 8 -19.50 -24.94 14.53
N GLN A 9 -20.17 -24.17 15.41
CA GLN A 9 -20.07 -22.72 15.44
C GLN A 9 -18.67 -22.24 15.78
N LEU A 10 -18.00 -22.85 16.77
CA LEU A 10 -16.64 -22.49 17.13
C LEU A 10 -15.64 -22.72 15.98
N LYS A 11 -15.80 -23.83 15.26
CA LYS A 11 -14.99 -24.08 14.06
C LYS A 11 -15.25 -23.06 12.97
N ALA A 12 -16.50 -22.64 12.78
CA ALA A 12 -16.86 -21.61 11.80
C ALA A 12 -16.30 -20.24 12.21
N PHE A 13 -16.34 -19.89 13.49
CA PHE A 13 -15.67 -18.68 14.00
C PHE A 13 -14.16 -18.73 13.75
N ASP A 14 -13.52 -19.87 13.99
CA ASP A 14 -12.09 -20.03 13.73
C ASP A 14 -11.77 -19.83 12.26
N ALA A 15 -12.57 -20.37 11.36
CA ALA A 15 -12.37 -20.23 9.91
C ALA A 15 -12.51 -18.76 9.48
N VAL A 16 -13.53 -18.04 9.97
CA VAL A 16 -13.72 -16.62 9.68
C VAL A 16 -12.57 -15.80 10.24
N THR A 17 -12.17 -16.06 11.48
CA THR A 17 -11.04 -15.36 12.12
C THR A 17 -9.74 -15.60 11.34
N GLN A 18 -9.50 -16.80 10.88
CA GLN A 18 -8.30 -17.12 10.08
C GLN A 18 -8.28 -16.34 8.78
N GLY A 19 -9.43 -16.23 8.10
CA GLY A 19 -9.57 -15.40 6.91
C GLY A 19 -9.30 -13.93 7.17
N LEU A 20 -9.83 -13.40 8.28
CA LEU A 20 -9.60 -12.01 8.69
C LEU A 20 -8.13 -11.75 9.01
N LEU A 21 -7.44 -12.68 9.69
CA LEU A 21 -6.03 -12.55 10.01
C LEU A 21 -5.16 -12.59 8.74
N ASN A 22 -5.52 -13.43 7.78
CA ASN A 22 -4.82 -13.48 6.49
C ASN A 22 -4.99 -12.17 5.72
N ALA A 23 -6.20 -11.63 5.66
CA ALA A 23 -6.47 -10.35 5.04
C ALA A 23 -5.71 -9.21 5.74
N LYS A 24 -5.68 -9.24 7.07
CA LYS A 24 -4.87 -8.28 7.86
C LYS A 24 -3.40 -8.33 7.48
N GLY A 25 -2.84 -9.52 7.29
CA GLY A 25 -1.46 -9.69 6.86
C GLY A 25 -1.22 -9.02 5.51
N VAL A 26 -2.10 -9.25 4.54
CA VAL A 26 -2.04 -8.61 3.22
C VAL A 26 -2.13 -7.09 3.34
N GLY A 27 -3.09 -6.60 4.12
CA GLY A 27 -3.31 -5.16 4.32
C GLY A 27 -2.15 -4.47 5.02
N ASN A 28 -1.60 -5.09 6.07
CA ASN A 28 -0.47 -4.55 6.82
C ASN A 28 0.80 -4.45 5.97
N VAL A 29 1.07 -5.45 5.14
CA VAL A 29 2.23 -5.44 4.25
C VAL A 29 2.08 -4.35 3.18
N ALA A 30 0.89 -4.21 2.58
CA ALA A 30 0.62 -3.15 1.62
C ALA A 30 0.74 -1.76 2.27
N LEU A 31 0.22 -1.60 3.48
CA LEU A 31 0.27 -0.35 4.23
C LEU A 31 1.72 0.02 4.57
N ALA A 32 2.53 -0.95 5.00
CA ALA A 32 3.95 -0.73 5.27
C ALA A 32 4.71 -0.33 4.00
N GLY A 33 4.41 -0.96 2.86
CA GLY A 33 4.98 -0.59 1.57
C GLY A 33 4.63 0.83 1.16
N ALA A 34 3.35 1.20 1.29
CA ALA A 34 2.90 2.55 0.99
C ALA A 34 3.54 3.60 1.92
N ALA A 35 3.70 3.29 3.20
CA ALA A 35 4.36 4.17 4.16
C ALA A 35 5.85 4.35 3.80
N GLY A 36 6.54 3.28 3.43
CA GLY A 36 7.93 3.35 2.98
C GLY A 36 8.09 4.20 1.72
N ILE A 37 7.17 4.07 0.77
CA ILE A 37 7.14 4.91 -0.43
C ILE A 37 6.90 6.36 -0.05
N SER A 38 5.97 6.63 0.85
CA SER A 38 5.69 8.00 1.33
C SER A 38 6.93 8.66 1.91
N ASP A 39 7.73 7.92 2.69
CA ASP A 39 8.99 8.42 3.24
C ASP A 39 9.99 8.76 2.12
N LEU A 40 10.09 7.90 1.10
CA LEU A 40 10.97 8.15 -0.06
C LEU A 40 10.53 9.37 -0.88
N LEU A 41 9.24 9.68 -0.90
CA LEU A 41 8.72 10.82 -1.67
C LEU A 41 9.31 12.16 -1.21
N GLY A 42 9.62 12.30 0.07
CA GLY A 42 10.30 13.48 0.59
C GLY A 42 11.69 13.65 -0.02
N ASP A 43 12.47 12.58 -0.07
CA ASP A 43 13.80 12.57 -0.66
C ASP A 43 13.77 12.76 -2.18
N ILE A 44 12.80 12.12 -2.84
CA ILE A 44 12.60 12.26 -4.30
C ILE A 44 12.27 13.71 -4.64
N ARG A 45 11.38 14.34 -3.86
CA ARG A 45 11.03 15.75 -4.07
C ARG A 45 12.23 16.65 -3.89
N ALA A 46 13.07 16.39 -2.89
CA ALA A 46 14.30 17.17 -2.66
C ALA A 46 15.23 17.10 -3.88
N LYS A 47 15.43 15.92 -4.45
CA LYS A 47 16.26 15.75 -5.65
C LYS A 47 15.65 16.44 -6.86
N LEU A 48 14.34 16.33 -7.06
CA LEU A 48 13.66 17.05 -8.15
C LEU A 48 13.76 18.56 -7.99
N THR A 49 13.67 19.06 -6.77
CA THR A 49 13.81 20.49 -6.48
C THR A 49 15.21 20.97 -6.83
N GLU A 50 16.25 20.22 -6.45
CA GLU A 50 17.64 20.53 -6.82
C GLU A 50 17.84 20.46 -8.33
N LEU A 51 17.29 19.46 -9.00
CA LEU A 51 17.32 19.30 -10.47
C LEU A 51 16.58 20.42 -11.21
N SER A 52 15.62 21.07 -10.56
CA SER A 52 14.87 22.19 -11.11
C SER A 52 15.69 23.48 -11.17
N ASN A 53 16.86 23.50 -10.56
CA ASN A 53 17.77 24.64 -10.60
C ASN A 53 18.58 24.63 -11.89
N GLY A 54 18.43 25.67 -12.72
CA GLY A 54 19.19 25.81 -13.97
C GLY A 54 20.64 26.22 -13.76
N GLY A 55 21.02 26.63 -12.53
CA GLY A 55 22.37 27.12 -12.24
C GLY A 55 23.38 26.03 -11.83
N ILE A 56 22.97 24.76 -11.79
CA ILE A 56 23.89 23.67 -11.45
C ILE A 56 24.74 23.25 -12.66
N THR A 57 25.94 22.72 -12.40
CA THR A 57 26.81 22.20 -13.46
C THR A 57 26.23 20.87 -14.01
N THR A 58 26.69 20.49 -15.22
CA THR A 58 26.33 19.20 -15.81
C THR A 58 26.74 18.04 -14.89
N GLN A 59 27.91 18.13 -14.26
CA GLN A 59 28.41 17.10 -13.36
C GLN A 59 27.52 16.99 -12.12
N GLN A 60 27.14 18.11 -11.52
CA GLN A 60 26.19 18.13 -10.39
C GLN A 60 24.84 17.53 -10.79
N ARG A 61 24.35 17.89 -11.97
CA ARG A 61 23.08 17.36 -12.51
C ARG A 61 23.13 15.84 -12.66
N ASN A 62 24.23 15.31 -13.18
CA ASN A 62 24.38 13.86 -13.35
C ASN A 62 24.39 13.12 -12.02
N ILE A 63 25.00 13.68 -10.97
CA ILE A 63 24.97 13.11 -9.63
C ILE A 63 23.55 13.09 -9.07
N LEU A 64 22.83 14.20 -9.21
CA LEU A 64 21.45 14.30 -8.74
C LEU A 64 20.51 13.35 -9.50
N LEU A 65 20.74 13.17 -10.80
CA LEU A 65 19.97 12.21 -11.61
C LEU A 65 20.19 10.78 -11.13
N ALA A 66 21.44 10.42 -10.81
CA ALA A 66 21.75 9.09 -10.28
C ALA A 66 21.06 8.86 -8.94
N ASP A 67 21.07 9.86 -8.05
CA ASP A 67 20.38 9.79 -6.76
C ASP A 67 18.87 9.67 -6.93
N PHE A 68 18.28 10.48 -7.80
CA PHE A 68 16.86 10.40 -8.13
C PHE A 68 16.47 9.01 -8.64
N ASN A 69 17.21 8.49 -9.60
CA ASN A 69 16.93 7.17 -10.18
C ASN A 69 17.05 6.07 -9.13
N SER A 70 17.99 6.17 -8.21
CA SER A 70 18.16 5.22 -7.11
C SER A 70 16.95 5.25 -6.16
N LEU A 71 16.48 6.43 -5.79
CA LEU A 71 15.32 6.60 -4.90
C LEU A 71 14.05 6.08 -5.54
N VAL A 72 13.83 6.36 -6.81
CA VAL A 72 12.63 5.85 -7.54
C VAL A 72 12.70 4.33 -7.68
N SER A 73 13.88 3.77 -7.91
CA SER A 73 14.07 2.31 -7.94
C SER A 73 13.74 1.67 -6.60
N GLN A 74 14.13 2.29 -5.49
CA GLN A 74 13.76 1.82 -4.15
C GLN A 74 12.24 1.85 -3.95
N ALA A 75 11.57 2.91 -4.39
CA ALA A 75 10.11 3.00 -4.33
C ALA A 75 9.45 1.89 -5.15
N ALA A 76 9.96 1.61 -6.35
CA ALA A 76 9.47 0.52 -7.20
C ALA A 76 9.67 -0.84 -6.52
N ASN A 77 10.80 -1.04 -5.84
CA ASN A 77 11.05 -2.27 -5.09
C ASN A 77 10.07 -2.43 -3.92
N PHE A 78 9.74 -1.36 -3.22
CA PHE A 78 8.72 -1.40 -2.16
C PHE A 78 7.36 -1.83 -2.71
N VAL A 79 7.00 -1.38 -3.91
CA VAL A 79 5.76 -1.80 -4.58
C VAL A 79 5.73 -3.31 -4.79
N VAL A 80 6.76 -3.87 -5.42
CA VAL A 80 6.78 -5.30 -5.79
C VAL A 80 7.05 -6.20 -4.59
N ASN A 81 7.78 -5.73 -3.59
CA ASN A 81 8.12 -6.51 -2.41
C ASN A 81 7.05 -6.46 -1.32
N SER A 82 6.04 -5.61 -1.46
CA SER A 82 4.90 -5.53 -0.54
C SER A 82 3.91 -6.66 -0.83
N THR A 83 4.39 -7.89 -0.69
CA THR A 83 3.66 -9.11 -1.01
C THR A 83 3.49 -9.96 0.23
N PHE A 84 2.28 -10.46 0.46
CA PHE A 84 1.96 -11.40 1.54
C PHE A 84 1.14 -12.55 0.96
N ASN A 85 1.60 -13.78 1.13
CA ASN A 85 0.96 -14.97 0.54
C ASN A 85 0.73 -14.85 -0.97
N GLY A 86 1.67 -14.24 -1.68
CA GLY A 86 1.58 -14.04 -3.13
C GLY A 86 0.66 -12.90 -3.57
N ILE A 87 0.08 -12.15 -2.62
CA ILE A 87 -0.87 -11.07 -2.91
C ILE A 87 -0.21 -9.72 -2.65
N THR A 88 -0.28 -8.83 -3.62
CA THR A 88 0.14 -7.43 -3.47
C THR A 88 -1.00 -6.50 -3.89
N LEU A 89 -1.38 -5.59 -2.99
CA LEU A 89 -2.43 -4.62 -3.26
C LEU A 89 -1.91 -3.36 -3.96
N LEU A 90 -0.60 -3.13 -3.98
CA LEU A 90 -0.01 -1.92 -4.58
C LEU A 90 0.18 -2.04 -6.10
N THR A 91 0.14 -3.26 -6.63
CA THR A 91 0.22 -3.52 -8.08
C THR A 91 -0.96 -4.35 -8.58
N GLY A 92 -1.64 -5.06 -7.70
CA GLY A 92 -2.75 -5.93 -8.06
C GLY A 92 -3.98 -5.13 -8.45
N ALA A 93 -4.80 -5.75 -9.29
CA ALA A 93 -6.04 -5.16 -9.78
C ALA A 93 -7.28 -5.75 -9.09
N THR A 94 -7.10 -6.72 -8.19
CA THR A 94 -8.19 -7.47 -7.56
C THR A 94 -8.29 -7.12 -6.09
N ASN A 95 -9.48 -6.74 -5.66
CA ASN A 95 -9.78 -6.53 -4.24
C ASN A 95 -9.79 -7.87 -3.49
N ILE A 96 -9.44 -7.81 -2.21
CA ILE A 96 -9.54 -8.96 -1.32
C ILE A 96 -10.84 -8.83 -0.53
N ASN A 97 -11.70 -9.83 -0.63
CA ASN A 97 -12.94 -9.90 0.15
C ASN A 97 -12.82 -11.06 1.13
N THR A 98 -13.13 -10.82 2.38
CA THR A 98 -13.11 -11.85 3.42
C THR A 98 -14.42 -11.85 4.20
N LEU A 99 -14.84 -13.04 4.64
CA LEU A 99 -16.01 -13.15 5.52
C LEU A 99 -15.71 -12.44 6.84
N SER A 100 -16.69 -11.69 7.32
CA SER A 100 -16.59 -10.94 8.58
C SER A 100 -17.44 -11.53 9.69
N ASN A 101 -18.37 -12.44 9.35
CA ASN A 101 -19.25 -13.09 10.31
C ASN A 101 -19.78 -14.41 9.74
N LEU A 102 -20.62 -15.11 10.50
CA LEU A 102 -21.24 -16.37 10.09
C LEU A 102 -22.46 -16.18 9.18
N GLN A 103 -22.92 -14.96 8.97
CA GLN A 103 -24.11 -14.61 8.20
C GLN A 103 -23.76 -14.04 6.81
N SER A 104 -22.60 -14.40 6.29
CA SER A 104 -22.11 -14.00 4.95
C SER A 104 -21.77 -12.50 4.82
N GLY A 105 -21.62 -11.77 5.93
CA GLY A 105 -21.05 -10.42 5.90
C GLY A 105 -19.59 -10.48 5.42
N THR A 106 -19.14 -9.43 4.74
CA THR A 106 -17.77 -9.36 4.22
C THR A 106 -17.12 -8.03 4.57
N LEU A 107 -15.78 -8.06 4.67
CA LEU A 107 -14.92 -6.90 4.69
C LEU A 107 -13.96 -7.00 3.50
N SER A 108 -13.53 -5.86 2.99
CA SER A 108 -12.71 -5.81 1.78
C SER A 108 -11.43 -5.03 2.01
N LEU A 109 -10.37 -5.45 1.31
CA LEU A 109 -9.19 -4.64 1.05
C LEU A 109 -9.24 -4.23 -0.41
N THR A 110 -9.15 -2.93 -0.67
CA THR A 110 -9.23 -2.38 -2.01
C THR A 110 -7.85 -2.35 -2.65
N ALA A 111 -7.73 -2.92 -3.85
CA ALA A 111 -6.49 -2.88 -4.62
C ALA A 111 -6.11 -1.42 -4.93
N GLN A 112 -4.83 -1.11 -4.73
CA GLN A 112 -4.26 0.22 -4.95
C GLN A 112 -3.34 0.19 -6.17
N THR A 113 -3.85 -0.27 -7.29
CA THR A 113 -3.12 -0.47 -8.55
C THR A 113 -2.40 0.79 -9.00
N ASN A 114 -3.00 1.96 -8.76
CA ASN A 114 -2.43 3.24 -9.20
C ASN A 114 -1.10 3.57 -8.52
N VAL A 115 -0.80 3.01 -7.35
CA VAL A 115 0.50 3.22 -6.72
C VAL A 115 1.60 2.69 -7.65
N GLY A 116 1.50 1.45 -8.10
CA GLY A 116 2.46 0.88 -9.04
C GLY A 116 2.49 1.60 -10.38
N VAL A 117 1.34 2.00 -10.90
CA VAL A 117 1.22 2.73 -12.18
C VAL A 117 1.95 4.07 -12.10
N GLN A 118 1.72 4.85 -11.04
CA GLN A 118 2.32 6.19 -10.93
C GLN A 118 3.80 6.14 -10.59
N ILE A 119 4.26 5.15 -9.83
CA ILE A 119 5.70 4.94 -9.60
C ILE A 119 6.42 4.63 -10.92
N ARG A 120 5.83 3.80 -11.80
CA ARG A 120 6.40 3.54 -13.12
C ARG A 120 6.39 4.80 -13.99
N SER A 121 5.39 5.63 -13.88
CA SER A 121 5.30 6.91 -14.60
C SER A 121 6.44 7.84 -14.23
N ILE A 122 6.74 8.00 -12.94
CA ILE A 122 7.84 8.87 -12.52
C ILE A 122 9.20 8.25 -12.86
N ALA A 123 9.33 6.93 -12.82
CA ALA A 123 10.56 6.24 -13.20
C ALA A 123 10.90 6.44 -14.68
N GLY A 124 9.89 6.56 -15.54
CA GLY A 124 10.05 6.82 -16.96
C GLY A 124 10.12 8.29 -17.36
N ALA A 125 10.04 9.21 -16.41
CA ALA A 125 9.98 10.64 -16.69
C ALA A 125 11.33 11.17 -17.16
N THR A 126 11.29 12.12 -18.10
CA THR A 126 12.48 12.83 -18.59
C THR A 126 12.75 14.02 -17.67
N ILE A 127 13.92 14.05 -17.04
CA ILE A 127 14.31 15.08 -16.07
C ILE A 127 15.71 15.63 -16.33
N GLY A 128 16.20 15.52 -17.57
CA GLY A 128 17.56 15.96 -17.94
C GLY A 128 17.78 17.46 -17.94
N THR A 129 16.73 18.27 -17.84
CA THR A 129 16.81 19.73 -17.79
C THR A 129 16.03 20.25 -16.57
N ALA A 130 16.35 21.49 -16.17
CA ALA A 130 15.64 22.16 -15.08
C ALA A 130 14.14 22.29 -15.38
N THR A 131 13.77 22.65 -16.59
CA THR A 131 12.36 22.76 -17.01
C THR A 131 11.64 21.42 -16.93
N ASN A 132 12.28 20.36 -17.38
CA ASN A 132 11.68 19.00 -17.31
C ASN A 132 11.49 18.57 -15.85
N ALA A 133 12.46 18.82 -14.98
CA ALA A 133 12.34 18.51 -13.55
C ALA A 133 11.18 19.29 -12.91
N GLN A 134 11.02 20.57 -13.25
CA GLN A 134 9.89 21.38 -12.77
C GLN A 134 8.55 20.79 -13.22
N SER A 135 8.45 20.34 -14.46
CA SER A 135 7.25 19.68 -15.00
C SER A 135 6.92 18.38 -14.27
N VAL A 136 7.95 17.60 -13.94
CA VAL A 136 7.76 16.33 -13.20
C VAL A 136 7.24 16.60 -11.79
N ILE A 137 7.75 17.62 -11.10
CA ILE A 137 7.22 18.01 -9.78
C ILE A 137 5.72 18.33 -9.89
N ALA A 138 5.34 19.12 -10.89
CA ALA A 138 3.98 19.60 -11.06
C ALA A 138 2.99 18.50 -11.46
N LEU A 139 3.45 17.47 -12.15
CA LEU A 139 2.57 16.42 -12.70
C LEU A 139 2.87 15.03 -12.12
N GLN A 140 3.91 14.35 -12.58
CA GLN A 140 4.15 12.95 -12.19
C GLN A 140 4.35 12.79 -10.69
N PHE A 141 5.16 13.65 -10.07
CA PHE A 141 5.38 13.59 -8.63
C PHE A 141 4.10 13.86 -7.85
N SER A 142 3.34 14.88 -8.26
CA SER A 142 2.05 15.20 -7.64
C SER A 142 1.07 14.04 -7.72
N ASN A 143 1.03 13.33 -8.85
CA ASN A 143 0.19 12.15 -9.03
C ASN A 143 0.62 11.01 -8.11
N VAL A 144 1.93 10.73 -8.02
CA VAL A 144 2.44 9.70 -7.09
C VAL A 144 2.06 10.03 -5.65
N GLN A 145 2.29 11.25 -5.23
CA GLN A 145 1.94 11.70 -3.87
C GLN A 145 0.45 11.51 -3.57
N SER A 146 -0.40 11.87 -4.52
CA SER A 146 -1.85 11.75 -4.38
C SER A 146 -2.28 10.29 -4.22
N VAL A 147 -1.79 9.39 -5.08
CA VAL A 147 -2.20 7.97 -5.02
C VAL A 147 -1.63 7.26 -3.79
N VAL A 148 -0.43 7.62 -3.34
CA VAL A 148 0.15 7.06 -2.12
C VAL A 148 -0.61 7.51 -0.89
N ASN A 149 -0.97 8.79 -0.80
CA ASN A 149 -1.78 9.31 0.30
C ASN A 149 -3.16 8.66 0.33
N ALA A 150 -3.79 8.47 -0.83
CA ALA A 150 -5.07 7.78 -0.93
C ALA A 150 -4.95 6.32 -0.48
N ALA A 151 -3.88 5.63 -0.88
CA ALA A 151 -3.63 4.24 -0.47
C ALA A 151 -3.45 4.13 1.05
N LEU A 152 -2.68 5.04 1.66
CA LEU A 152 -2.50 5.07 3.11
C LEU A 152 -3.83 5.26 3.84
N GLY A 153 -4.67 6.18 3.36
CA GLY A 153 -5.99 6.43 3.95
C GLY A 153 -6.93 5.25 3.80
N THR A 154 -7.06 4.71 2.60
CA THR A 154 -7.97 3.60 2.30
C THR A 154 -7.53 2.33 3.02
N LEU A 155 -6.28 1.92 2.87
CA LEU A 155 -5.77 0.70 3.50
C LEU A 155 -5.73 0.82 5.02
N GLY A 156 -5.38 2.01 5.54
CA GLY A 156 -5.40 2.26 6.98
C GLY A 156 -6.77 2.07 7.59
N ALA A 157 -7.81 2.59 6.95
CA ALA A 157 -9.19 2.43 7.40
C ALA A 157 -9.66 0.97 7.29
N GLU A 158 -9.32 0.31 6.19
CA GLU A 158 -9.72 -1.09 5.96
C GLU A 158 -9.04 -2.05 6.93
N VAL A 159 -7.75 -1.87 7.20
CA VAL A 159 -7.03 -2.67 8.21
C VAL A 159 -7.61 -2.43 9.61
N ARG A 160 -7.98 -1.20 9.93
CA ARG A 160 -8.64 -0.89 11.22
C ARG A 160 -9.97 -1.61 11.33
N ALA A 161 -10.76 -1.66 10.26
CA ALA A 161 -12.03 -2.39 10.24
C ALA A 161 -11.80 -3.89 10.47
N LEU A 162 -10.77 -4.47 9.85
CA LEU A 162 -10.40 -5.88 10.07
C LEU A 162 -9.99 -6.13 11.53
N ASN A 163 -9.23 -5.24 12.14
CA ASN A 163 -8.83 -5.34 13.54
C ASN A 163 -10.05 -5.31 14.49
N LEU A 164 -10.95 -4.37 14.25
CA LEU A 164 -12.16 -4.22 15.07
C LEU A 164 -13.06 -5.45 14.95
N GLN A 165 -13.21 -6.00 13.75
CA GLN A 165 -14.03 -7.18 13.51
C GLN A 165 -13.42 -8.42 14.15
N THR A 166 -12.11 -8.59 14.06
CA THR A 166 -11.41 -9.71 14.73
C THR A 166 -11.62 -9.67 16.24
N THR A 167 -11.47 -8.49 16.84
CA THR A 167 -11.69 -8.30 18.28
C THR A 167 -13.15 -8.60 18.66
N PHE A 168 -14.10 -8.15 17.85
CA PHE A 168 -15.52 -8.39 18.09
C PHE A 168 -15.85 -9.89 18.04
N LEU A 169 -15.34 -10.60 17.05
CA LEU A 169 -15.56 -12.04 16.91
C LEU A 169 -14.93 -12.84 18.07
N ASP A 170 -13.77 -12.42 18.56
CA ASP A 170 -13.16 -13.04 19.73
C ASP A 170 -14.06 -12.92 20.96
N LYS A 171 -14.68 -11.76 21.16
CA LYS A 171 -15.63 -11.55 22.26
C LYS A 171 -16.89 -12.42 22.11
N ILE A 172 -17.41 -12.55 20.89
CA ILE A 172 -18.56 -13.42 20.63
C ILE A 172 -18.20 -14.88 20.86
N ARG A 173 -17.03 -15.30 20.39
CA ARG A 173 -16.51 -16.65 20.60
C ARG A 173 -16.40 -16.97 22.09
N ASP A 174 -15.83 -16.08 22.88
CA ASP A 174 -15.68 -16.25 24.32
C ASP A 174 -17.04 -16.39 25.01
N ALA A 175 -18.03 -15.61 24.57
CA ALA A 175 -19.38 -15.68 25.09
C ALA A 175 -20.09 -16.99 24.70
N THR A 176 -19.70 -17.60 23.56
CA THR A 176 -20.29 -18.83 23.05
C THR A 176 -19.64 -20.07 23.70
N SER A 177 -18.37 -20.01 24.02
CA SER A 177 -17.65 -21.12 24.62
C SER A 177 -17.92 -21.23 26.13
#